data_a26286e4a352429870720a48fdfab510
#
_entry.id   a26286e4a352429870720a48fdfab510
#
_cell.length_a   1.000
_cell.length_b   1.000
_cell.length_c   1.000
_cell.angle_alpha   90.00
_cell.angle_beta   90.00
_cell.angle_gamma   90.00
#
_symmetry.space_group_name_H-M   'P 1'
#
loop_
_entity.id
_entity.type
_entity.pdbx_description
1 polymer ?
#
loop_
_entity_poly.entity_id
_entity_poly.type
_entity_poly.pdbx_seq_one_letter_code
_entity_poly.pdbx_strand_id
1 'polypeptide(L)'
;MGIYKRHNTVRDCIAALEGSFTLFCRTEVALPGTELVPADVFFPSFADEATAVDVSVVPPLHPSLSAHAAVTAGAAAEARSKEKVATYGDKCRERSWVYWTVVAETTGAWNQAGQRFLGRLARVRALRTGEALSESSKAVWGAVTTALAKAVARQLVRAGQKPA
;
A
#
# COMPACT_ATOMS: atom_id res chain seq x y z
N MET A 1 -14.87 10.28 -7.47
CA MET A 1 -13.59 11.04 -7.36
C MET A 1 -12.88 10.96 -5.99
N GLY A 2 -13.42 10.30 -4.97
CA GLY A 2 -12.81 10.18 -3.62
C GLY A 2 -11.79 9.05 -3.44
N ILE A 3 -11.91 7.95 -4.19
CA ILE A 3 -11.09 6.73 -4.05
C ILE A 3 -9.63 6.98 -4.43
N TYR A 4 -9.37 7.66 -5.53
CA TYR A 4 -8.00 7.98 -6.00
C TYR A 4 -7.19 8.83 -5.02
N LYS A 5 -7.83 9.73 -4.25
CA LYS A 5 -7.11 10.61 -3.31
C LYS A 5 -6.63 9.89 -2.03
N ARG A 6 -7.34 8.84 -1.59
CA ARG A 6 -6.91 8.03 -0.43
C ARG A 6 -5.70 7.17 -0.77
N HIS A 7 -5.80 6.51 -1.90
CA HIS A 7 -4.73 5.72 -2.48
C HIS A 7 -3.44 6.55 -2.61
N ASN A 8 -3.50 7.71 -3.28
CA ASN A 8 -2.33 8.57 -3.48
C ASN A 8 -1.68 9.00 -2.16
N THR A 9 -2.46 9.32 -1.12
CA THR A 9 -1.89 9.74 0.17
C THR A 9 -1.06 8.64 0.83
N VAL A 10 -1.52 7.38 0.78
CA VAL A 10 -0.76 6.24 1.34
C VAL A 10 0.42 5.88 0.44
N ARG A 11 0.23 5.85 -0.89
CA ARG A 11 1.28 5.66 -1.87
C ARG A 11 2.43 6.65 -1.69
N ASP A 12 2.09 7.94 -1.67
CA ASP A 12 3.08 9.02 -1.55
C ASP A 12 3.81 8.98 -0.20
N CYS A 13 3.12 8.51 0.86
CA CYS A 13 3.76 8.28 2.16
C CYS A 13 4.80 7.14 2.07
N ILE A 14 4.46 6.01 1.43
CA ILE A 14 5.40 4.89 1.24
C ILE A 14 6.59 5.37 0.41
N ALA A 15 6.36 6.09 -0.68
CA ALA A 15 7.42 6.66 -1.52
C ALA A 15 8.30 7.67 -0.76
N ALA A 16 7.71 8.50 0.11
CA ALA A 16 8.46 9.50 0.90
C ALA A 16 9.30 8.88 2.03
N LEU A 17 8.85 7.76 2.62
CA LEU A 17 9.61 7.04 3.64
C LEU A 17 11.00 6.63 3.14
N GLU A 18 11.15 6.39 1.85
CA GLU A 18 12.39 5.97 1.22
C GLU A 18 13.41 7.08 1.05
N GLY A 19 12.95 8.29 0.76
CA GLY A 19 13.83 9.46 0.69
C GLY A 19 14.59 9.70 1.99
N SER A 20 14.05 9.23 3.13
CA SER A 20 14.69 9.37 4.44
C SER A 20 15.85 8.39 4.68
N PHE A 21 16.01 7.35 3.84
CA PHE A 21 17.09 6.35 3.97
C PHE A 21 17.71 5.90 2.63
N THR A 22 17.70 6.80 1.65
CA THR A 22 18.40 6.65 0.35
C THR A 22 18.04 5.39 -0.46
N LEU A 23 16.79 4.95 -0.38
CA LEU A 23 16.26 3.94 -1.28
C LEU A 23 15.61 4.65 -2.48
N PHE A 24 16.03 4.34 -3.69
CA PHE A 24 15.44 4.96 -4.88
C PHE A 24 14.12 4.26 -5.26
N CYS A 25 13.07 5.04 -5.49
CA CYS A 25 11.82 4.55 -6.05
C CYS A 25 11.28 5.43 -7.19
N ARG A 26 10.31 4.90 -7.91
CA ARG A 26 9.47 5.62 -8.88
C ARG A 26 8.00 5.30 -8.61
N THR A 27 7.12 6.22 -8.96
CA THR A 27 5.67 6.02 -8.84
C THR A 27 5.03 5.81 -10.20
N GLU A 28 3.87 5.13 -10.23
CA GLU A 28 3.06 4.91 -11.44
C GLU A 28 3.87 4.24 -12.58
N VAL A 29 4.57 3.14 -12.28
CA VAL A 29 5.45 2.47 -13.24
C VAL A 29 4.71 1.39 -14.00
N ALA A 30 4.70 1.51 -15.33
CA ALA A 30 4.15 0.51 -16.21
C ALA A 30 5.07 -0.71 -16.36
N LEU A 31 4.47 -1.88 -16.59
CA LEU A 31 5.21 -3.08 -16.97
C LEU A 31 5.89 -2.85 -18.34
N PRO A 32 7.18 -3.19 -18.49
CA PRO A 32 7.90 -3.04 -19.74
C PRO A 32 7.16 -3.68 -20.93
N GLY A 33 6.97 -2.89 -21.99
CA GLY A 33 6.30 -3.35 -23.22
C GLY A 33 4.77 -3.43 -23.11
N THR A 34 4.14 -2.85 -22.08
CA THR A 34 2.69 -2.81 -21.89
C THR A 34 2.23 -1.45 -21.38
N GLU A 35 0.90 -1.20 -21.46
CA GLU A 35 0.26 -0.04 -20.82
C GLU A 35 -0.22 -0.33 -19.40
N LEU A 36 0.02 -1.55 -18.88
CA LEU A 36 -0.40 -1.94 -17.54
C LEU A 36 0.51 -1.28 -16.50
N VAL A 37 -0.09 -0.62 -15.52
CA VAL A 37 0.60 0.06 -14.40
C VAL A 37 0.30 -0.68 -13.09
N PRO A 38 0.97 -1.81 -12.81
CA PRO A 38 0.76 -2.56 -11.57
C PRO A 38 1.51 -1.99 -10.39
N ALA A 39 2.46 -1.08 -10.61
CA ALA A 39 3.33 -0.53 -9.59
C ALA A 39 2.95 0.92 -9.29
N ASP A 40 2.21 1.14 -8.22
CA ASP A 40 2.00 2.47 -7.66
C ASP A 40 3.31 3.04 -7.10
N VAL A 41 4.13 2.16 -6.51
CA VAL A 41 5.52 2.42 -6.12
C VAL A 41 6.40 1.29 -6.67
N PHE A 42 7.46 1.64 -7.37
CA PHE A 42 8.41 0.69 -7.93
C PHE A 42 9.81 0.95 -7.39
N PHE A 43 10.41 -0.09 -6.87
CA PHE A 43 11.78 -0.12 -6.39
C PHE A 43 12.64 -0.93 -7.35
N PRO A 44 13.59 -0.32 -8.07
CA PRO A 44 14.50 -1.06 -8.93
C PRO A 44 15.34 -2.09 -8.18
N SER A 45 15.65 -1.82 -6.90
CA SER A 45 16.42 -2.72 -6.04
C SER A 45 15.96 -2.59 -4.58
N PHE A 46 14.93 -3.37 -4.22
CA PHE A 46 14.47 -3.52 -2.84
C PHE A 46 14.95 -4.86 -2.30
N ALA A 47 15.92 -4.86 -1.39
CA ALA A 47 16.59 -6.07 -0.94
C ALA A 47 17.07 -6.94 -2.13
N ASP A 48 17.74 -6.28 -3.10
CA ASP A 48 18.32 -6.83 -4.33
C ASP A 48 17.33 -7.35 -5.39
N GLU A 49 16.03 -7.04 -5.21
CA GLU A 49 14.98 -7.44 -6.14
C GLU A 49 14.22 -6.23 -6.71
N ALA A 50 13.93 -6.26 -8.01
CA ALA A 50 13.00 -5.30 -8.62
C ALA A 50 11.60 -5.54 -8.07
N THR A 51 11.06 -4.57 -7.36
CA THR A 51 9.85 -4.74 -6.54
C THR A 51 8.77 -3.74 -6.95
N ALA A 52 7.61 -4.28 -7.32
CA ALA A 52 6.40 -3.52 -7.60
C ALA A 52 5.45 -3.58 -6.40
N VAL A 53 4.98 -2.43 -5.94
CA VAL A 53 4.03 -2.31 -4.84
C VAL A 53 2.76 -1.64 -5.33
N ASP A 54 1.64 -2.34 -5.25
CA ASP A 54 0.30 -1.82 -5.52
C ASP A 54 -0.35 -1.42 -4.19
N VAL A 55 -0.79 -0.18 -4.10
CA VAL A 55 -1.42 0.38 -2.90
C VAL A 55 -2.92 0.50 -3.13
N SER A 56 -3.74 0.15 -2.15
CA SER A 56 -5.19 0.34 -2.23
C SER A 56 -5.78 0.69 -0.86
N VAL A 57 -6.85 1.48 -0.85
CA VAL A 57 -7.63 1.76 0.36
C VAL A 57 -9.09 1.45 0.06
N VAL A 58 -9.65 0.49 0.80
CA VAL A 58 -10.99 -0.05 0.59
C VAL A 58 -11.89 0.20 1.80
N PRO A 59 -13.20 0.39 1.62
CA PRO A 59 -14.14 0.38 2.74
C PRO A 59 -14.32 -1.07 3.24
N PRO A 60 -14.50 -1.30 4.55
CA PRO A 60 -14.71 -2.64 5.10
C PRO A 60 -16.06 -3.24 4.66
N LEU A 61 -17.05 -2.38 4.41
CA LEU A 61 -18.38 -2.76 3.93
C LEU A 61 -18.44 -2.54 2.41
N HIS A 62 -18.20 -3.58 1.64
CA HIS A 62 -18.43 -3.58 0.21
C HIS A 62 -19.62 -4.51 -0.10
N PRO A 63 -20.58 -4.10 -0.96
CA PRO A 63 -21.77 -4.90 -1.24
C PRO A 63 -21.51 -6.32 -1.76
N SER A 64 -20.34 -6.54 -2.38
CA SER A 64 -19.91 -7.85 -2.88
C SER A 64 -19.26 -8.75 -1.82
N LEU A 65 -19.02 -8.23 -0.61
CA LEU A 65 -18.43 -9.02 0.46
C LEU A 65 -19.55 -9.71 1.26
N SER A 66 -19.35 -10.98 1.56
CA SER A 66 -20.29 -11.75 2.40
C SER A 66 -20.41 -11.12 3.80
N ALA A 67 -21.52 -11.43 4.51
CA ALA A 67 -21.71 -10.98 5.90
C ALA A 67 -20.53 -11.33 6.82
N HIS A 68 -19.82 -12.41 6.55
CA HIS A 68 -18.60 -12.80 7.27
C HIS A 68 -17.46 -11.78 7.10
N ALA A 69 -17.28 -11.22 5.90
CA ALA A 69 -16.26 -10.22 5.64
C ALA A 69 -16.58 -8.87 6.33
N ALA A 70 -17.86 -8.60 6.58
CA ALA A 70 -18.30 -7.39 7.27
C ALA A 70 -17.93 -7.36 8.77
N VAL A 71 -17.67 -8.52 9.38
CA VAL A 71 -17.35 -8.65 10.81
C VAL A 71 -15.88 -9.02 11.08
N THR A 72 -15.11 -9.36 10.03
CA THR A 72 -13.71 -9.74 10.17
C THR A 72 -12.81 -8.60 9.70
N ALA A 73 -12.08 -8.00 10.63
CA ALA A 73 -11.12 -6.93 10.31
C ALA A 73 -10.07 -7.42 9.30
N GLY A 74 -9.86 -6.64 8.23
CA GLY A 74 -8.93 -6.96 7.16
C GLY A 74 -9.49 -7.85 6.04
N ALA A 75 -10.71 -8.38 6.16
CA ALA A 75 -11.28 -9.27 5.14
C ALA A 75 -11.47 -8.57 3.79
N ALA A 76 -11.90 -7.31 3.77
CA ALA A 76 -12.02 -6.52 2.55
C ALA A 76 -10.64 -6.23 1.93
N ALA A 77 -9.64 -5.95 2.77
CA ALA A 77 -8.27 -5.74 2.32
C ALA A 77 -7.67 -7.02 1.73
N GLU A 78 -7.91 -8.19 2.33
CA GLU A 78 -7.47 -9.49 1.78
C GLU A 78 -8.17 -9.84 0.46
N ALA A 79 -9.48 -9.62 0.36
CA ALA A 79 -10.22 -9.85 -0.88
C ALA A 79 -9.65 -8.99 -2.03
N ARG A 80 -9.44 -7.71 -1.78
CA ARG A 80 -8.85 -6.79 -2.77
C ARG A 80 -7.42 -7.17 -3.16
N SER A 81 -6.62 -7.62 -2.19
CA SER A 81 -5.27 -8.13 -2.41
C SER A 81 -5.28 -9.33 -3.37
N LYS A 82 -6.16 -10.30 -3.16
CA LYS A 82 -6.31 -11.47 -4.04
C LYS A 82 -6.68 -11.09 -5.47
N GLU A 83 -7.62 -10.16 -5.66
CA GLU A 83 -8.00 -9.65 -6.98
C GLU A 83 -6.80 -9.05 -7.73
N LYS A 84 -6.02 -8.22 -7.02
CA LYS A 84 -4.83 -7.58 -7.59
C LYS A 84 -3.75 -8.59 -7.96
N VAL A 85 -3.49 -9.55 -7.08
CA VAL A 85 -2.51 -10.63 -7.34
C VAL A 85 -2.94 -11.47 -8.54
N ALA A 86 -4.22 -11.82 -8.67
CA ALA A 86 -4.75 -12.54 -9.82
C ALA A 86 -4.61 -11.75 -11.13
N THR A 87 -4.71 -10.41 -11.07
CA THR A 87 -4.60 -9.54 -12.25
C THR A 87 -3.17 -9.31 -12.70
N TYR A 88 -2.25 -9.08 -11.76
CA TYR A 88 -0.90 -8.56 -12.04
C TYR A 88 0.24 -9.48 -11.60
N GLY A 89 0.00 -10.43 -10.68
CA GLY A 89 1.05 -11.23 -10.06
C GLY A 89 1.92 -12.00 -11.06
N ASP A 90 1.28 -12.75 -11.97
CA ASP A 90 2.02 -13.53 -12.99
C ASP A 90 2.73 -12.62 -14.00
N LYS A 91 2.08 -11.55 -14.42
CA LYS A 91 2.66 -10.56 -15.36
C LYS A 91 3.91 -9.88 -14.79
N CYS A 92 3.91 -9.56 -13.49
CA CYS A 92 5.09 -9.05 -12.81
C CYS A 92 6.20 -10.09 -12.72
N ARG A 93 5.85 -11.35 -12.39
CA ARG A 93 6.80 -12.47 -12.29
C ARG A 93 7.49 -12.75 -13.63
N GLU A 94 6.76 -12.68 -14.75
CA GLU A 94 7.31 -12.83 -16.10
C GLU A 94 8.36 -11.77 -16.45
N ARG A 95 8.34 -10.63 -15.77
CA ARG A 95 9.32 -9.54 -15.89
C ARG A 95 10.37 -9.54 -14.76
N SER A 96 10.44 -10.62 -13.99
CA SER A 96 11.33 -10.74 -12.82
C SER A 96 11.08 -9.65 -11.76
N TRP A 97 9.84 -9.19 -11.65
CA TRP A 97 9.43 -8.27 -10.60
C TRP A 97 8.76 -9.03 -9.44
N VAL A 98 9.17 -8.75 -8.22
CA VAL A 98 8.44 -9.16 -7.02
C VAL A 98 7.24 -8.23 -6.85
N TYR A 99 6.05 -8.80 -6.74
CA TYR A 99 4.80 -8.03 -6.64
C TYR A 99 4.22 -8.09 -5.23
N TRP A 100 4.00 -6.93 -4.65
CA TRP A 100 3.38 -6.77 -3.34
C TRP A 100 2.11 -5.95 -3.44
N THR A 101 1.10 -6.34 -2.66
CA THR A 101 -0.11 -5.56 -2.44
C THR A 101 -0.12 -4.99 -1.03
N VAL A 102 -0.27 -3.69 -0.91
CA VAL A 102 -0.42 -2.98 0.36
C VAL A 102 -1.83 -2.41 0.41
N VAL A 103 -2.74 -3.17 0.97
CA VAL A 103 -4.16 -2.81 1.01
C VAL A 103 -4.58 -2.52 2.44
N ALA A 104 -5.17 -1.33 2.66
CA ALA A 104 -5.74 -0.93 3.93
C ALA A 104 -7.26 -0.81 3.85
N GLU A 105 -7.95 -1.19 4.91
CA GLU A 105 -9.33 -0.78 5.15
C GLU A 105 -9.39 0.63 5.72
N THR A 106 -10.46 1.35 5.43
CA THR A 106 -10.69 2.69 6.03
C THR A 106 -10.81 2.67 7.55
N THR A 107 -11.00 1.50 8.14
CA THR A 107 -11.01 1.22 9.58
C THR A 107 -9.62 1.01 10.19
N GLY A 108 -8.57 0.91 9.36
CA GLY A 108 -7.19 0.74 9.81
C GLY A 108 -6.64 -0.68 9.75
N ALA A 109 -7.43 -1.67 9.34
CA ALA A 109 -6.94 -3.03 9.11
C ALA A 109 -6.16 -3.14 7.79
N TRP A 110 -5.12 -3.97 7.76
CA TRP A 110 -4.23 -4.16 6.61
C TRP A 110 -4.22 -5.62 6.16
N ASN A 111 -4.09 -5.86 4.86
CA ASN A 111 -3.89 -7.21 4.34
C ASN A 111 -2.55 -7.80 4.80
N GLN A 112 -2.45 -9.13 4.85
CA GLN A 112 -1.27 -9.82 5.36
C GLN A 112 0.00 -9.54 4.52
N ALA A 113 -0.12 -9.49 3.19
CA ALA A 113 1.00 -9.16 2.31
C ALA A 113 1.52 -7.74 2.58
N GLY A 114 0.63 -6.77 2.76
CA GLY A 114 0.98 -5.39 3.11
C GLY A 114 1.70 -5.29 4.45
N GLN A 115 1.23 -6.01 5.47
CA GLN A 115 1.91 -6.06 6.77
C GLN A 115 3.35 -6.61 6.65
N ARG A 116 3.52 -7.69 5.86
CA ARG A 116 4.86 -8.27 5.61
C ARG A 116 5.76 -7.31 4.85
N PHE A 117 5.23 -6.62 3.83
CA PHE A 117 5.99 -5.62 3.07
C PHE A 117 6.45 -4.47 3.97
N LEU A 118 5.55 -3.87 4.77
CA LEU A 118 5.89 -2.78 5.69
C LEU A 118 6.90 -3.22 6.75
N GLY A 119 6.80 -4.45 7.25
CA GLY A 119 7.81 -5.03 8.14
C GLY A 119 9.17 -5.20 7.46
N ARG A 120 9.19 -5.58 6.18
CA ARG A 120 10.41 -5.67 5.36
C ARG A 120 11.03 -4.29 5.12
N LEU A 121 10.19 -3.30 4.82
CA LEU A 121 10.60 -1.91 4.66
C LEU A 121 11.25 -1.35 5.95
N ALA A 122 10.69 -1.66 7.11
CA ALA A 122 11.28 -1.28 8.40
C ALA A 122 12.65 -1.93 8.62
N ARG A 123 12.84 -3.18 8.22
CA ARG A 123 14.16 -3.85 8.30
C ARG A 123 15.19 -3.21 7.37
N VAL A 124 14.80 -2.91 6.13
CA VAL A 124 15.68 -2.21 5.17
C VAL A 124 16.08 -0.85 5.72
N ARG A 125 15.12 -0.11 6.29
CA ARG A 125 15.39 1.16 6.96
C ARG A 125 16.40 0.99 8.10
N ALA A 126 16.17 0.06 9.03
CA ALA A 126 17.05 -0.20 10.18
C ALA A 126 18.49 -0.51 9.73
N LEU A 127 18.66 -1.35 8.71
CA LEU A 127 19.96 -1.70 8.15
C LEU A 127 20.68 -0.50 7.53
N ARG A 128 19.96 0.41 6.87
CA ARG A 128 20.55 1.56 6.19
C ARG A 128 20.84 2.74 7.12
N THR A 129 20.01 2.93 8.14
CA THR A 129 20.15 4.05 9.08
C THR A 129 20.97 3.71 10.32
N GLY A 130 21.16 2.42 10.60
CA GLY A 130 21.76 1.96 11.84
C GLY A 130 20.84 2.07 13.06
N GLU A 131 19.57 2.43 12.87
CA GLU A 131 18.57 2.50 13.93
C GLU A 131 18.17 1.10 14.42
N ALA A 132 17.67 1.01 15.67
CA ALA A 132 17.04 -0.21 16.14
C ALA A 132 15.81 -0.56 15.31
N LEU A 133 15.58 -1.86 15.06
CA LEU A 133 14.42 -2.31 14.28
C LEU A 133 13.08 -1.84 14.89
N SER A 134 13.00 -1.77 16.21
CA SER A 134 11.81 -1.26 16.92
C SER A 134 11.51 0.19 16.56
N GLU A 135 12.51 1.05 16.46
CA GLU A 135 12.37 2.46 16.10
C GLU A 135 12.00 2.60 14.61
N SER A 136 12.70 1.88 13.74
CA SER A 136 12.36 1.83 12.32
C SER A 136 10.94 1.32 12.07
N SER A 137 10.49 0.29 12.83
CA SER A 137 9.11 -0.21 12.76
C SER A 137 8.09 0.84 13.20
N LYS A 138 8.32 1.53 14.33
CA LYS A 138 7.47 2.63 14.79
C LYS A 138 7.38 3.75 13.74
N ALA A 139 8.50 4.11 13.12
CA ALA A 139 8.54 5.15 12.11
C ALA A 139 7.73 4.77 10.87
N VAL A 140 7.92 3.57 10.33
CA VAL A 140 7.18 3.08 9.13
C VAL A 140 5.68 2.96 9.43
N TRP A 141 5.31 2.23 10.49
CA TRP A 141 3.90 2.04 10.84
C TRP A 141 3.22 3.34 11.24
N GLY A 142 3.89 4.20 12.00
CA GLY A 142 3.37 5.51 12.38
C GLY A 142 3.09 6.40 11.18
N ALA A 143 3.98 6.41 10.20
CA ALA A 143 3.80 7.19 8.98
C ALA A 143 2.61 6.70 8.14
N VAL A 144 2.53 5.39 7.83
CA VAL A 144 1.47 4.86 6.95
C VAL A 144 0.09 4.88 7.63
N THR A 145 0.00 4.62 8.94
CA THR A 145 -1.26 4.73 9.67
C THR A 145 -1.74 6.17 9.79
N THR A 146 -0.83 7.11 9.99
CA THR A 146 -1.14 8.55 9.98
C THR A 146 -1.61 9.01 8.60
N ALA A 147 -0.94 8.56 7.52
CA ALA A 147 -1.34 8.86 6.15
C ALA A 147 -2.75 8.34 5.85
N LEU A 148 -3.05 7.09 6.26
CA LEU A 148 -4.37 6.49 6.11
C LEU A 148 -5.44 7.29 6.88
N ALA A 149 -5.20 7.61 8.14
CA ALA A 149 -6.13 8.39 8.98
C ALA A 149 -6.42 9.78 8.36
N LYS A 150 -5.39 10.49 7.89
CA LYS A 150 -5.54 11.77 7.20
C LYS A 150 -6.35 11.64 5.90
N ALA A 151 -6.11 10.57 5.12
CA ALA A 151 -6.84 10.33 3.88
C ALA A 151 -8.33 10.07 4.12
N VAL A 152 -8.66 9.30 5.15
CA VAL A 152 -10.05 9.00 5.56
C VAL A 152 -10.73 10.26 6.11
N ALA A 153 -10.09 10.99 7.03
CA ALA A 153 -10.64 12.21 7.61
C ALA A 153 -10.98 13.27 6.54
N ARG A 154 -10.09 13.49 5.58
CA ARG A 154 -10.34 14.43 4.44
C ARG A 154 -11.57 14.04 3.62
N GLN A 155 -11.86 12.76 3.50
CA GLN A 155 -13.04 12.30 2.77
C GLN A 155 -14.33 12.55 3.56
N LEU A 156 -14.32 12.30 4.86
CA LEU A 156 -15.47 12.53 5.75
C LEU A 156 -15.85 14.03 5.76
N VAL A 157 -14.87 14.92 5.91
CA VAL A 157 -15.09 16.37 5.86
C VAL A 157 -15.74 16.77 4.54
N ARG A 158 -15.27 16.27 3.39
CA ARG A 158 -15.84 16.58 2.07
C ARG A 158 -17.24 16.00 1.88
N ALA A 159 -17.53 14.83 2.44
CA ALA A 159 -18.87 14.25 2.39
C ALA A 159 -19.88 15.08 3.16
N GLY A 160 -19.48 15.64 4.32
CA GLY A 160 -20.32 16.52 5.12
C GLY A 160 -20.50 17.93 4.55
N GLN A 161 -19.71 18.34 3.56
CA GLN A 161 -19.78 19.66 2.91
C GLN A 161 -20.60 19.67 1.60
N LYS A 162 -21.17 18.54 1.17
CA LYS A 162 -22.07 18.53 0.02
C LYS A 162 -23.37 19.23 0.42
N PRO A 163 -23.76 20.34 -0.26
CA PRO A 163 -25.09 20.91 -0.08
C PRO A 163 -26.17 19.89 -0.49
N ALA A 164 -27.26 19.92 0.22
CA ALA A 164 -28.48 19.15 -0.07
C ALA A 164 -29.05 19.53 -1.45
#